data_e13bea8acbbfdb82e6316b05d3c46928
#
_entry.id   e13bea8acbbfdb82e6316b05d3c46928
#
_cell.length_a   1.000
_cell.length_b   1.000
_cell.length_c   1.000
_cell.angle_alpha   90.00
_cell.angle_beta   90.00
_cell.angle_gamma   90.00
#
_symmetry.space_group_name_H-M   'P 1'
#
loop_
_entity.id
_entity.type
_entity.pdbx_description
1 polymer ?
#
loop_
_entity_poly.entity_id
_entity_poly.type
_entity_poly.pdbx_seq_one_letter_code
_entity_poly.pdbx_strand_id
1 'polypeptide(L)'
;MLATATVIAQEYHGEMERLYPDKTKTTKKTTKKNTPTEKKTDTDEKKTTPKAASEPTTTLLPDLQQLANELLKGRKGSIVAIRPTTGEVICLATNSPEGPDTNLAIATAYAPGSTFKTAQALTFLSEGTLKPETKMACYGAFREENIKVKCHKHSSPLMLRAAIASSCNTYFLKSFENMIGNKAKYGTYSAAIDKWYSYITSMGLGGPLGIDI
;
A
#
# COMPACT_ATOMS: atom_id res chain seq x y z
N MET A 1 -2.70 -1.11 7.37
CA MET A 1 -2.33 -2.01 6.26
C MET A 1 -1.92 -1.26 4.99
N LEU A 2 -2.59 -0.19 4.59
CA LEU A 2 -2.21 0.62 3.42
C LEU A 2 -0.87 1.37 3.61
N ALA A 3 -0.61 1.96 4.77
CA ALA A 3 0.66 2.64 5.07
C ALA A 3 1.89 1.72 4.94
N THR A 4 1.74 0.44 5.27
CA THR A 4 2.84 -0.55 5.22
C THR A 4 3.28 -0.89 3.80
N ALA A 5 2.32 -0.98 2.87
CA ALA A 5 2.65 -1.19 1.46
C ALA A 5 3.40 0.01 0.87
N THR A 6 3.12 1.22 1.37
CA THR A 6 3.77 2.47 0.97
C THR A 6 5.27 2.48 1.32
N VAL A 7 5.62 2.10 2.55
CA VAL A 7 7.03 2.13 2.99
C VAL A 7 7.86 1.04 2.32
N ILE A 8 7.33 -0.18 2.19
CA ILE A 8 8.05 -1.26 1.49
C ILE A 8 8.29 -0.91 0.02
N ALA A 9 7.32 -0.27 -0.64
CA ALA A 9 7.50 0.15 -2.02
C ALA A 9 8.53 1.29 -2.15
N GLN A 10 8.58 2.23 -1.19
CA GLN A 10 9.58 3.31 -1.17
C GLN A 10 10.99 2.80 -0.86
N GLU A 11 11.16 1.90 0.12
CA GLU A 11 12.45 1.28 0.41
C GLU A 11 12.94 0.44 -0.77
N TYR A 12 12.04 -0.33 -1.41
CA TYR A 12 12.37 -1.14 -2.58
C TYR A 12 12.72 -0.27 -3.80
N HIS A 13 12.02 0.85 -4.01
CA HIS A 13 12.34 1.82 -5.06
C HIS A 13 13.70 2.49 -4.82
N GLY A 14 14.01 2.88 -3.59
CA GLY A 14 15.31 3.45 -3.22
C GLY A 14 16.47 2.47 -3.39
N GLU A 15 16.30 1.19 -3.03
CA GLU A 15 17.29 0.14 -3.27
C GLU A 15 17.45 -0.17 -4.77
N MET A 16 16.35 -0.18 -5.53
CA MET A 16 16.39 -0.39 -6.97
C MET A 16 17.04 0.77 -7.71
N GLU A 17 16.80 2.04 -7.36
CA GLU A 17 17.55 3.19 -7.91
C GLU A 17 19.05 3.12 -7.61
N ARG A 18 19.42 2.58 -6.43
CA ARG A 18 20.84 2.38 -6.07
C ARG A 18 21.49 1.24 -6.85
N LEU A 19 20.76 0.15 -7.11
CA LEU A 19 21.25 -1.01 -7.85
C LEU A 19 21.20 -0.82 -9.37
N TYR A 20 20.26 0.00 -9.86
CA TYR A 20 20.03 0.26 -11.28
C TYR A 20 19.81 1.77 -11.53
N PRO A 21 20.85 2.61 -11.42
CA PRO A 21 20.71 4.05 -11.61
C PRO A 21 20.24 4.40 -13.03
N ASP A 22 19.16 5.17 -13.10
CA ASP A 22 18.63 5.69 -14.36
C ASP A 22 19.58 6.71 -14.97
N LYS A 23 20.21 6.38 -16.09
CA LYS A 23 21.17 7.22 -16.80
C LYS A 23 20.54 8.34 -17.63
N THR A 24 19.22 8.55 -17.56
CA THR A 24 18.49 9.52 -18.43
C THR A 24 18.12 10.83 -17.73
N LYS A 25 18.39 11.02 -16.45
CA LYS A 25 18.10 12.28 -15.74
C LYS A 25 19.16 13.34 -15.99
N THR A 26 19.05 14.04 -17.14
CA THR A 26 19.80 15.28 -17.40
C THR A 26 19.12 16.44 -16.69
N THR A 27 19.87 17.11 -15.83
CA THR A 27 19.48 18.27 -15.02
C THR A 27 18.93 19.43 -15.85
N LYS A 28 17.67 19.84 -15.64
CA LYS A 28 17.16 21.14 -16.06
C LYS A 28 17.28 22.15 -14.92
N LYS A 29 18.12 23.16 -15.16
CA LYS A 29 18.37 24.33 -14.30
C LYS A 29 17.12 25.19 -14.17
N THR A 30 16.75 25.52 -12.94
CA THR A 30 15.71 26.48 -12.56
C THR A 30 16.19 27.92 -12.78
N THR A 31 15.44 28.72 -13.50
CA THR A 31 15.58 30.18 -13.55
C THR A 31 14.46 30.82 -12.75
N LYS A 32 14.86 31.61 -11.73
CA LYS A 32 14.00 32.50 -10.94
C LYS A 32 13.56 33.68 -11.78
N LYS A 33 12.31 34.13 -11.65
CA LYS A 33 11.96 35.52 -11.97
C LYS A 33 10.87 36.04 -11.01
N ASN A 34 11.17 37.27 -10.55
CA ASN A 34 10.61 38.08 -9.48
C ASN A 34 9.16 38.55 -9.68
N THR A 35 8.57 38.89 -8.54
CA THR A 35 7.39 39.72 -8.25
C THR A 35 7.52 41.15 -8.88
N PRO A 36 6.42 41.94 -9.07
CA PRO A 36 5.97 42.81 -7.98
C PRO A 36 4.44 43.16 -7.88
N THR A 37 4.02 43.44 -6.67
CA THR A 37 3.39 44.66 -6.08
C THR A 37 1.92 45.01 -6.37
N GLU A 38 1.15 44.99 -5.26
CA GLU A 38 0.10 45.90 -4.73
C GLU A 38 -0.98 46.51 -5.62
N LYS A 39 -2.24 46.38 -5.16
CA LYS A 39 -3.13 47.57 -4.93
C LYS A 39 -4.26 47.21 -3.93
N LYS A 40 -4.36 48.05 -2.89
CA LYS A 40 -5.45 48.18 -1.91
C LYS A 40 -6.68 48.79 -2.56
N THR A 41 -7.87 48.37 -2.13
CA THR A 41 -9.04 49.27 -1.97
C THR A 41 -9.98 48.72 -0.88
N ASP A 42 -10.42 49.65 -0.06
CA ASP A 42 -11.23 49.54 1.15
C ASP A 42 -12.72 49.24 0.93
N THR A 43 -13.34 48.92 2.10
CA THR A 43 -14.74 49.07 2.51
C THR A 43 -15.74 47.99 2.14
N ASP A 44 -16.28 47.25 3.12
CA ASP A 44 -17.48 47.54 3.91
C ASP A 44 -17.68 46.49 5.03
N GLU A 45 -17.83 46.98 6.24
CA GLU A 45 -18.25 46.24 7.42
C GLU A 45 -19.69 45.74 7.27
N LYS A 46 -19.89 44.41 7.30
CA LYS A 46 -21.19 43.82 7.61
C LYS A 46 -21.02 42.87 8.79
N LYS A 47 -21.40 43.38 9.96
CA LYS A 47 -21.54 42.70 11.24
C LYS A 47 -22.43 41.44 11.07
N THR A 48 -21.79 40.28 11.01
CA THR A 48 -22.47 39.00 11.12
C THR A 48 -22.14 38.38 12.47
N THR A 49 -23.19 38.09 13.21
CA THR A 49 -23.24 37.34 14.45
C THR A 49 -22.38 36.06 14.38
N PRO A 50 -21.66 35.67 15.44
CA PRO A 50 -20.89 34.44 15.44
C PRO A 50 -21.85 33.25 15.30
N LYS A 51 -21.78 32.57 14.15
CA LYS A 51 -22.39 31.25 13.97
C LYS A 51 -21.69 30.32 14.95
N ALA A 52 -22.43 29.67 15.86
CA ALA A 52 -21.94 28.67 16.77
C ALA A 52 -21.05 27.69 15.98
N ALA A 53 -19.82 27.49 16.41
CA ALA A 53 -18.93 26.49 15.84
C ALA A 53 -19.64 25.13 15.96
N SER A 54 -19.97 24.51 14.83
CA SER A 54 -20.47 23.13 14.80
C SER A 54 -19.36 22.28 15.39
N GLU A 55 -19.70 21.42 16.34
CA GLU A 55 -18.76 20.41 16.83
C GLU A 55 -18.17 19.62 15.65
N PRO A 56 -16.88 19.26 15.69
CA PRO A 56 -16.26 18.53 14.60
C PRO A 56 -17.02 17.20 14.40
N THR A 57 -17.61 17.05 13.22
CA THR A 57 -18.35 15.85 12.86
C THR A 57 -17.32 14.75 12.57
N THR A 58 -17.31 13.70 13.38
CA THR A 58 -16.45 12.53 13.15
C THR A 58 -17.20 11.46 12.35
N THR A 59 -16.50 10.75 11.46
CA THR A 59 -17.00 9.58 10.73
C THR A 59 -16.91 8.28 11.53
N LEU A 60 -16.27 8.32 12.71
CA LEU A 60 -16.07 7.15 13.57
C LEU A 60 -17.42 6.67 14.15
N LEU A 61 -17.66 5.35 14.09
CA LEU A 61 -18.84 4.71 14.67
C LEU A 61 -18.54 4.32 16.12
N PRO A 62 -19.28 4.85 17.12
CA PRO A 62 -18.98 4.64 18.55
C PRO A 62 -18.90 3.16 18.93
N ASP A 63 -19.84 2.34 18.45
CA ASP A 63 -19.89 0.90 18.77
C ASP A 63 -18.66 0.15 18.23
N LEU A 64 -18.23 0.47 17.00
CA LEU A 64 -17.01 -0.11 16.42
C LEU A 64 -15.75 0.36 17.14
N GLN A 65 -15.72 1.63 17.54
CA GLN A 65 -14.60 2.20 18.27
C GLN A 65 -14.46 1.55 19.65
N GLN A 66 -15.58 1.35 20.36
CA GLN A 66 -15.58 0.64 21.64
C GLN A 66 -15.10 -0.80 21.48
N LEU A 67 -15.67 -1.55 20.54
CA LEU A 67 -15.27 -2.94 20.26
C LEU A 67 -13.77 -3.04 19.91
N ALA A 68 -13.27 -2.13 19.08
CA ALA A 68 -11.86 -2.12 18.69
C ALA A 68 -10.94 -1.86 19.89
N ASN A 69 -11.31 -0.94 20.78
CA ASN A 69 -10.57 -0.68 22.01
C ASN A 69 -10.58 -1.90 22.97
N GLU A 70 -11.70 -2.59 23.09
CA GLU A 70 -11.81 -3.81 23.89
C GLU A 70 -10.92 -4.94 23.32
N LEU A 71 -10.91 -5.13 21.98
CA LEU A 71 -10.08 -6.12 21.30
C LEU A 71 -8.58 -5.84 21.42
N LEU A 72 -8.19 -4.56 21.49
CA LEU A 72 -6.81 -4.15 21.66
C LEU A 72 -6.32 -4.17 23.11
N LYS A 73 -7.21 -4.34 24.07
CA LYS A 73 -6.84 -4.33 25.50
C LYS A 73 -5.76 -5.37 25.81
N GLY A 74 -4.63 -4.91 26.37
CA GLY A 74 -3.46 -5.75 26.67
C GLY A 74 -2.66 -6.20 25.43
N ARG A 75 -2.90 -5.63 24.26
CA ARG A 75 -2.18 -5.94 23.02
C ARG A 75 -1.59 -4.66 22.45
N LYS A 76 -0.42 -4.75 21.81
CA LYS A 76 0.13 -3.64 21.01
C LYS A 76 -0.34 -3.75 19.57
N GLY A 77 -0.85 -2.67 19.02
CA GLY A 77 -1.28 -2.61 17.63
C GLY A 77 -2.36 -1.59 17.35
N SER A 78 -2.96 -1.69 16.18
CA SER A 78 -4.04 -0.81 15.72
C SER A 78 -5.14 -1.58 14.99
N ILE A 79 -6.35 -1.04 15.05
CA ILE A 79 -7.50 -1.48 14.27
C ILE A 79 -8.02 -0.26 13.51
N VAL A 80 -8.04 -0.37 12.17
CA VAL A 80 -8.61 0.65 11.28
C VAL A 80 -9.68 -0.01 10.43
N ALA A 81 -10.88 0.58 10.39
CA ALA A 81 -11.94 0.16 9.50
C ALA A 81 -12.31 1.32 8.58
N ILE A 82 -12.43 1.02 7.28
CA ILE A 82 -12.74 1.98 6.23
C ILE A 82 -14.00 1.50 5.51
N ARG A 83 -14.92 2.42 5.23
CA ARG A 83 -16.10 2.15 4.39
C ARG A 83 -15.65 2.10 2.92
N PRO A 84 -15.74 0.95 2.23
CA PRO A 84 -15.14 0.81 0.90
C PRO A 84 -15.77 1.71 -0.17
N THR A 85 -17.04 2.08 0.02
CA THR A 85 -17.81 2.87 -0.96
C THR A 85 -17.52 4.36 -0.91
N THR A 86 -17.06 4.88 0.24
CA THR A 86 -16.86 6.33 0.46
C THR A 86 -15.40 6.66 0.82
N GLY A 87 -14.62 5.69 1.31
CA GLY A 87 -13.28 5.91 1.85
C GLY A 87 -13.27 6.42 3.29
N GLU A 88 -14.42 6.67 3.90
CA GLU A 88 -14.51 7.15 5.28
C GLU A 88 -13.87 6.19 6.26
N VAL A 89 -13.05 6.72 7.18
CA VAL A 89 -12.55 5.96 8.33
C VAL A 89 -13.66 5.88 9.37
N ILE A 90 -14.19 4.68 9.60
CA ILE A 90 -15.31 4.42 10.53
C ILE A 90 -14.86 3.83 11.87
N CYS A 91 -13.59 3.45 11.98
CA CYS A 91 -12.95 3.04 13.23
C CYS A 91 -11.46 3.31 13.14
N LEU A 92 -10.88 3.90 14.19
CA LEU A 92 -9.44 4.10 14.35
C LEU A 92 -9.09 3.89 15.83
N ALA A 93 -8.60 2.72 16.15
CA ALA A 93 -8.19 2.39 17.51
C ALA A 93 -6.74 1.94 17.55
N THR A 94 -6.01 2.39 18.56
CA THR A 94 -4.61 2.03 18.78
C THR A 94 -4.39 1.70 20.24
N ASN A 95 -3.44 0.83 20.52
CA ASN A 95 -2.97 0.56 21.87
C ASN A 95 -1.49 0.19 21.89
N SER A 96 -0.75 0.70 22.86
CA SER A 96 0.64 0.33 23.14
C SER A 96 0.86 0.28 24.66
N PRO A 97 1.97 -0.25 25.14
CA PRO A 97 2.32 -0.19 26.56
C PRO A 97 2.41 1.24 27.11
N GLU A 98 2.73 2.20 26.26
CA GLU A 98 2.84 3.63 26.55
C GLU A 98 1.49 4.36 26.45
N GLY A 99 0.44 3.67 26.04
CA GLY A 99 -0.90 4.21 25.80
C GLY A 99 -1.28 4.29 24.31
N PRO A 100 -2.44 4.87 23.99
CA PRO A 100 -2.86 5.05 22.60
C PRO A 100 -1.89 5.94 21.82
N ASP A 101 -1.51 5.48 20.62
CA ASP A 101 -0.65 6.22 19.70
C ASP A 101 -1.19 6.10 18.27
N THR A 102 -1.74 7.19 17.73
CA THR A 102 -2.31 7.23 16.37
C THR A 102 -1.29 6.91 15.29
N ASN A 103 0.01 7.18 15.52
CA ASN A 103 1.08 6.81 14.58
C ASN A 103 1.14 5.29 14.34
N LEU A 104 0.71 4.45 15.28
CA LEU A 104 0.61 3.01 15.05
C LEU A 104 -0.37 2.64 13.93
N ALA A 105 -1.38 3.47 13.67
CA ALA A 105 -2.39 3.22 12.66
C ALA A 105 -2.07 3.87 11.30
N ILE A 106 -1.46 5.06 11.30
CA ILE A 106 -1.35 5.91 10.11
C ILE A 106 0.08 6.14 9.63
N ALA A 107 1.07 6.12 10.51
CA ALA A 107 2.46 6.44 10.17
C ALA A 107 3.44 5.27 10.35
N THR A 108 3.10 4.26 11.16
CA THR A 108 3.99 3.12 11.37
C THR A 108 3.94 2.13 10.21
N ALA A 109 5.10 1.81 9.66
CA ALA A 109 5.23 0.81 8.60
C ALA A 109 5.20 -0.62 9.17
N TYR A 110 4.36 -1.45 8.57
CA TYR A 110 4.28 -2.88 8.88
C TYR A 110 4.45 -3.71 7.61
N ALA A 111 5.11 -4.87 7.69
CA ALA A 111 5.16 -5.79 6.58
C ALA A 111 3.73 -6.28 6.22
N PRO A 112 3.26 -6.14 4.97
CA PRO A 112 1.89 -6.49 4.59
C PRO A 112 1.64 -8.00 4.66
N GLY A 113 2.71 -8.80 4.64
CA GLY A 113 2.62 -10.25 4.65
C GLY A 113 1.75 -10.77 3.49
N SER A 114 0.98 -11.81 3.78
CA SER A 114 0.16 -12.49 2.76
C SER A 114 -1.04 -11.69 2.26
N THR A 115 -1.40 -10.58 2.88
CA THR A 115 -2.46 -9.70 2.35
C THR A 115 -2.05 -9.05 1.03
N PHE A 116 -0.75 -8.87 0.80
CA PHE A 116 -0.20 -8.36 -0.46
C PHE A 116 -0.41 -9.29 -1.65
N LYS A 117 -0.65 -10.59 -1.42
CA LYS A 117 -0.91 -11.56 -2.49
C LYS A 117 -2.14 -11.25 -3.32
N THR A 118 -3.15 -10.57 -2.75
CA THR A 118 -4.33 -10.12 -3.50
C THR A 118 -3.99 -9.04 -4.51
N ALA A 119 -3.15 -8.06 -4.14
CA ALA A 119 -2.64 -7.05 -5.05
C ALA A 119 -1.75 -7.68 -6.14
N GLN A 120 -0.89 -8.63 -5.78
CA GLN A 120 -0.09 -9.38 -6.75
C GLN A 120 -0.96 -10.19 -7.73
N ALA A 121 -2.00 -10.88 -7.22
CA ALA A 121 -2.92 -11.63 -8.08
C ALA A 121 -3.59 -10.71 -9.10
N LEU A 122 -4.10 -9.56 -8.66
CA LEU A 122 -4.72 -8.57 -9.54
C LEU A 122 -3.71 -8.07 -10.59
N THR A 123 -2.48 -7.75 -10.19
CA THR A 123 -1.41 -7.34 -11.11
C THR A 123 -1.14 -8.38 -12.17
N PHE A 124 -0.92 -9.65 -11.79
CA PHE A 124 -0.59 -10.71 -12.75
C PHE A 124 -1.75 -11.04 -13.70
N LEU A 125 -2.99 -10.99 -13.21
CA LEU A 125 -4.18 -11.18 -14.05
C LEU A 125 -4.35 -10.01 -15.03
N SER A 126 -4.25 -8.76 -14.57
CA SER A 126 -4.39 -7.55 -15.38
C SER A 126 -3.30 -7.46 -16.44
N GLU A 127 -2.08 -7.87 -16.10
CA GLU A 127 -0.95 -7.90 -17.04
C GLU A 127 -1.01 -9.11 -17.99
N GLY A 128 -1.89 -10.07 -17.74
CA GLY A 128 -2.05 -11.27 -18.57
C GLY A 128 -0.90 -12.29 -18.44
N THR A 129 -0.07 -12.15 -17.39
CA THR A 129 1.03 -13.11 -17.10
C THR A 129 0.55 -14.33 -16.31
N LEU A 130 -0.65 -14.26 -15.77
CA LEU A 130 -1.31 -15.34 -15.03
C LEU A 130 -2.76 -15.45 -15.50
N LYS A 131 -3.28 -16.69 -15.50
CA LYS A 131 -4.72 -16.97 -15.67
C LYS A 131 -5.26 -17.65 -14.41
N PRO A 132 -6.57 -17.51 -14.09
CA PRO A 132 -7.16 -18.13 -12.90
C PRO A 132 -6.93 -19.65 -12.84
N GLU A 133 -6.90 -20.32 -13.99
CA GLU A 133 -6.74 -21.77 -14.16
C GLU A 133 -5.29 -22.24 -14.15
N THR A 134 -4.31 -21.30 -14.16
CA THR A 134 -2.88 -21.65 -14.18
C THR A 134 -2.53 -22.50 -12.97
N LYS A 135 -2.06 -23.71 -13.22
CA LYS A 135 -1.65 -24.66 -12.19
C LYS A 135 -0.15 -24.54 -11.92
N MET A 136 0.22 -24.46 -10.66
CA MET A 136 1.63 -24.47 -10.25
C MET A 136 1.85 -25.48 -9.13
N ALA A 137 2.91 -26.28 -9.27
CA ALA A 137 3.31 -27.22 -8.24
C ALA A 137 4.05 -26.50 -7.09
N CYS A 138 3.73 -26.91 -5.86
CA CYS A 138 4.41 -26.50 -4.65
C CYS A 138 4.89 -27.72 -3.88
N TYR A 139 6.16 -27.74 -3.54
CA TYR A 139 6.82 -28.83 -2.77
C TYR A 139 7.17 -28.36 -1.34
N GLY A 140 6.25 -27.60 -0.73
CA GLY A 140 6.38 -27.11 0.65
C GLY A 140 7.26 -25.89 0.85
N ALA A 141 7.95 -25.42 -0.19
CA ALA A 141 8.73 -24.19 -0.16
C ALA A 141 9.03 -23.70 -1.59
N PHE A 142 9.16 -22.41 -1.75
CA PHE A 142 9.88 -21.79 -2.86
C PHE A 142 11.39 -21.86 -2.56
N ARG A 143 12.18 -22.18 -3.57
CA ARG A 143 13.65 -22.29 -3.47
C ARG A 143 14.26 -21.69 -4.73
N GLU A 144 15.15 -20.74 -4.55
CA GLU A 144 15.91 -20.11 -5.62
C GLU A 144 17.28 -19.72 -5.04
N GLU A 145 18.37 -20.23 -5.60
CA GLU A 145 19.73 -19.99 -5.11
C GLU A 145 19.84 -20.01 -3.57
N ASN A 146 19.96 -18.82 -2.96
CA ASN A 146 20.08 -18.63 -1.52
C ASN A 146 18.74 -18.31 -0.81
N ILE A 147 17.64 -18.27 -1.56
CA ILE A 147 16.31 -17.92 -1.06
C ILE A 147 15.51 -19.19 -0.78
N LYS A 148 14.99 -19.31 0.44
CA LYS A 148 14.06 -20.39 0.82
C LYS A 148 12.89 -19.82 1.60
N VAL A 149 11.70 -19.80 0.97
CA VAL A 149 10.46 -19.36 1.59
C VAL A 149 9.51 -20.54 1.77
N LYS A 150 9.27 -20.92 3.02
CA LYS A 150 8.39 -22.05 3.36
C LYS A 150 6.92 -21.74 3.04
N CYS A 151 6.16 -22.75 2.67
CA CYS A 151 4.70 -22.71 2.56
C CYS A 151 4.04 -23.45 3.72
N HIS A 152 2.79 -23.09 4.01
CA HIS A 152 1.93 -23.94 4.84
C HIS A 152 1.63 -25.26 4.12
N LYS A 153 1.24 -26.28 4.88
CA LYS A 153 0.84 -27.57 4.30
C LYS A 153 -0.47 -27.40 3.52
N HIS A 154 -0.49 -27.81 2.27
CA HIS A 154 -1.66 -27.77 1.39
C HIS A 154 -1.50 -28.78 0.25
N SER A 155 -2.56 -29.01 -0.52
CA SER A 155 -2.53 -29.83 -1.73
C SER A 155 -1.67 -29.18 -2.84
N SER A 156 -1.21 -29.97 -3.80
CA SER A 156 -0.42 -29.51 -4.96
C SER A 156 -0.74 -30.39 -6.16
N PRO A 157 -0.85 -29.85 -7.39
CA PRO A 157 -0.69 -28.43 -7.75
C PRO A 157 -1.88 -27.55 -7.35
N LEU A 158 -1.68 -26.23 -7.32
CA LEU A 158 -2.72 -25.26 -7.01
C LEU A 158 -3.06 -24.40 -8.24
N MET A 159 -4.33 -24.02 -8.36
CA MET A 159 -4.77 -22.87 -9.16
C MET A 159 -4.86 -21.62 -8.30
N LEU A 160 -5.01 -20.44 -8.91
CA LEU A 160 -4.94 -19.14 -8.22
C LEU A 160 -5.86 -19.05 -6.98
N ARG A 161 -7.13 -19.44 -7.10
CA ARG A 161 -8.09 -19.40 -5.98
C ARG A 161 -7.60 -20.22 -4.78
N ALA A 162 -7.14 -21.43 -5.03
CA ALA A 162 -6.62 -22.32 -3.99
C ALA A 162 -5.28 -21.79 -3.42
N ALA A 163 -4.45 -21.19 -4.26
CA ALA A 163 -3.19 -20.56 -3.83
C ALA A 163 -3.41 -19.36 -2.91
N ILE A 164 -4.44 -18.54 -3.17
CA ILE A 164 -4.86 -17.45 -2.26
C ILE A 164 -5.36 -18.05 -0.94
N ALA A 165 -6.29 -19.00 -1.00
CA ALA A 165 -6.91 -19.62 0.17
C ALA A 165 -5.90 -20.30 1.10
N SER A 166 -4.89 -21.00 0.53
CA SER A 166 -3.80 -21.65 1.28
C SER A 166 -2.60 -20.75 1.54
N SER A 167 -2.65 -19.51 1.06
CA SER A 167 -1.53 -18.54 1.18
C SER A 167 -0.19 -19.09 0.66
N CYS A 168 -0.19 -19.78 -0.48
CA CYS A 168 0.98 -20.46 -1.03
C CYS A 168 2.06 -19.48 -1.51
N ASN A 169 3.17 -19.37 -0.80
CA ASN A 169 4.29 -18.50 -1.19
C ASN A 169 4.91 -18.92 -2.52
N THR A 170 5.08 -20.22 -2.74
CA THR A 170 5.66 -20.74 -4.00
C THR A 170 4.85 -20.29 -5.22
N TYR A 171 3.53 -20.32 -5.15
CA TYR A 171 2.67 -19.90 -6.26
C TYR A 171 2.92 -18.44 -6.64
N PHE A 172 2.91 -17.55 -5.65
CA PHE A 172 3.06 -16.11 -5.89
C PHE A 172 4.48 -15.70 -6.27
N LEU A 173 5.50 -16.30 -5.67
CA LEU A 173 6.90 -16.04 -6.04
C LEU A 173 7.19 -16.52 -7.47
N LYS A 174 6.74 -17.71 -7.85
CA LYS A 174 6.87 -18.18 -9.24
C LYS A 174 6.09 -17.33 -10.24
N SER A 175 4.91 -16.84 -9.87
CA SER A 175 4.15 -15.92 -10.73
C SER A 175 4.90 -14.61 -10.94
N PHE A 176 5.53 -14.10 -9.89
CA PHE A 176 6.38 -12.90 -9.98
C PHE A 176 7.61 -13.15 -10.86
N GLU A 177 8.34 -14.24 -10.64
CA GLU A 177 9.47 -14.63 -11.50
C GLU A 177 9.09 -14.76 -12.97
N ASN A 178 7.96 -15.43 -13.25
CA ASN A 178 7.44 -15.57 -14.60
C ASN A 178 7.12 -14.22 -15.25
N MET A 179 6.61 -13.26 -14.47
CA MET A 179 6.36 -11.91 -14.96
C MET A 179 7.68 -11.20 -15.25
N ILE A 180 8.56 -11.02 -14.25
CA ILE A 180 9.78 -10.24 -14.41
C ILE A 180 10.81 -10.89 -15.35
N GLY A 181 10.80 -12.22 -15.44
CA GLY A 181 11.66 -13.00 -16.34
C GLY A 181 11.22 -13.00 -17.80
N ASN A 182 10.05 -12.44 -18.13
CA ASN A 182 9.52 -12.44 -19.50
C ASN A 182 10.20 -11.36 -20.36
N LYS A 183 11.44 -11.62 -20.75
CA LYS A 183 12.24 -10.72 -21.58
C LYS A 183 11.62 -10.48 -22.98
N ALA A 184 10.88 -11.45 -23.51
CA ALA A 184 10.20 -11.28 -24.79
C ALA A 184 9.14 -10.17 -24.74
N LYS A 185 8.48 -10.02 -23.58
CA LYS A 185 7.45 -8.99 -23.37
C LYS A 185 8.02 -7.64 -22.91
N TYR A 186 9.01 -7.65 -22.04
CA TYR A 186 9.48 -6.41 -21.35
C TYR A 186 10.88 -5.97 -21.80
N GLY A 187 11.62 -6.78 -22.53
CA GLY A 187 13.00 -6.50 -22.94
C GLY A 187 14.01 -6.68 -21.81
N THR A 188 13.80 -6.02 -20.68
CA THR A 188 14.71 -6.05 -19.51
C THR A 188 13.98 -6.38 -18.21
N TYR A 189 14.72 -6.84 -17.19
CA TYR A 189 14.19 -7.02 -15.84
C TYR A 189 13.71 -5.70 -15.23
N SER A 190 14.44 -4.61 -15.42
CA SER A 190 14.03 -3.28 -14.93
C SER A 190 12.68 -2.88 -15.50
N ALA A 191 12.48 -2.95 -16.80
CA ALA A 191 11.21 -2.61 -17.42
C ALA A 191 10.04 -3.49 -16.93
N ALA A 192 10.29 -4.77 -16.65
CA ALA A 192 9.30 -5.66 -16.07
C ALA A 192 8.93 -5.27 -14.63
N ILE A 193 9.92 -4.89 -13.81
CA ILE A 193 9.72 -4.41 -12.44
C ILE A 193 8.98 -3.07 -12.44
N ASP A 194 9.36 -2.12 -13.30
CA ASP A 194 8.67 -0.84 -13.46
C ASP A 194 7.20 -1.04 -13.84
N LYS A 195 6.94 -2.01 -14.72
CA LYS A 195 5.58 -2.39 -15.08
C LYS A 195 4.80 -2.97 -13.92
N TRP A 196 5.39 -3.89 -13.16
CA TRP A 196 4.81 -4.42 -11.93
C TRP A 196 4.53 -3.31 -10.92
N TYR A 197 5.50 -2.43 -10.69
CA TYR A 197 5.39 -1.30 -9.78
C TYR A 197 4.27 -0.33 -10.19
N SER A 198 4.08 -0.10 -11.51
CA SER A 198 3.00 0.76 -12.00
C SER A 198 1.62 0.22 -11.64
N TYR A 199 1.41 -1.10 -11.62
CA TYR A 199 0.17 -1.70 -11.12
C TYR A 199 0.00 -1.49 -9.62
N ILE A 200 1.05 -1.73 -8.84
CA ILE A 200 1.02 -1.58 -7.38
C ILE A 200 0.67 -0.13 -7.01
N THR A 201 1.30 0.83 -7.63
CA THR A 201 1.04 2.26 -7.39
C THR A 201 -0.33 2.71 -7.88
N SER A 202 -0.84 2.14 -8.98
CA SER A 202 -2.20 2.42 -9.47
C SER A 202 -3.30 1.97 -8.50
N MET A 203 -2.99 1.03 -7.62
CA MET A 203 -3.88 0.61 -6.52
C MET A 203 -3.76 1.51 -5.28
N GLY A 204 -3.03 2.63 -5.34
CA GLY A 204 -2.77 3.52 -4.21
C GLY A 204 -1.72 2.99 -3.23
N LEU A 205 -0.99 1.92 -3.57
CA LEU A 205 0.06 1.37 -2.74
C LEU A 205 1.40 2.01 -3.11
N GLY A 206 2.15 2.52 -2.13
CA GLY A 206 3.48 3.10 -2.37
C GLY A 206 3.50 4.63 -2.53
N GLY A 207 2.39 5.32 -2.26
CA GLY A 207 2.28 6.78 -2.27
C GLY A 207 1.63 7.34 -1.00
N PRO A 208 1.61 8.66 -0.85
CA PRO A 208 0.85 9.33 0.22
C PRO A 208 -0.63 8.94 0.14
N LEU A 209 -1.24 8.65 1.28
CA LEU A 209 -2.63 8.18 1.33
C LEU A 209 -3.65 9.33 1.32
N GLY A 210 -3.22 10.59 1.56
CA GLY A 210 -4.11 11.75 1.65
C GLY A 210 -5.07 11.66 2.83
N ILE A 211 -4.66 11.02 3.92
CA ILE A 211 -5.46 10.90 5.14
C ILE A 211 -5.41 12.26 5.86
N ASP A 212 -6.57 12.80 6.23
CA ASP A 212 -6.78 14.09 6.88
C ASP A 212 -7.10 13.95 8.38
N ILE A 213 -6.35 13.11 9.08
CA ILE A 213 -6.51 12.84 10.52
C ILE A 213 -5.41 13.55 11.33
#